data_1d60b7b7c3163ae31a8ac151b02e445d
#
_entry.id   1d60b7b7c3163ae31a8ac151b02e445d
#
_cell.length_a   1.000
_cell.length_b   1.000
_cell.length_c   1.000
_cell.angle_alpha   90.00
_cell.angle_beta   90.00
_cell.angle_gamma   90.00
#
_symmetry.space_group_name_H-M   'P 1'
#
loop_
_entity.id
_entity.type
_entity.pdbx_description
1 polymer ?
#
loop_
_entity_poly.entity_id
_entity_poly.type
_entity_poly.pdbx_seq_one_letter_code
_entity_poly.pdbx_strand_id
1 'polypeptide(L)'
;MCIRDSPFATEDYNIKELAADVAGIITALDEESAVIVGHDWGAPVVWHTALLYPEKIDAVVGLSVLYGGRSENKPERPVRQDPEDEFFYISYFQDPGVAEAEFDADPEALIARLYASRSPGTPVHPPEITDARAIAGGWIKRLGEPVHLPAWLSERDLKYYVSEFRKSGFEGGINYYRNGALNWELTPELDGSKIQQPALFIAGELDIVNRGATQDELELRAQPHFEDLRGVVLQPGIGHRNQQQAPEDTNRLLIEFLGSLN
;
A
#
# COMPACT_ATOMS: atom_id res chain seq x y z
N MET A 1 4.24 2.32 7.57
CA MET A 1 4.50 2.03 8.99
C MET A 1 5.41 3.11 9.52
N CYS A 2 4.97 3.92 10.45
CA CYS A 2 5.77 5.03 10.98
C CYS A 2 6.51 4.56 12.22
N ILE A 3 7.80 4.82 12.25
CA ILE A 3 8.68 4.53 13.36
C ILE A 3 9.01 5.84 14.08
N ARG A 4 9.48 5.74 15.33
CA ARG A 4 9.67 6.87 16.26
C ARG A 4 10.57 8.00 15.75
N ASP A 5 11.40 7.73 14.76
CA ASP A 5 12.43 8.57 14.18
C ASP A 5 12.24 8.80 12.67
N SER A 6 10.98 8.68 12.20
CA SER A 6 10.64 9.01 10.82
C SER A 6 10.93 10.48 10.52
N PRO A 7 11.46 10.80 9.32
CA PRO A 7 11.70 12.18 8.92
C PRO A 7 10.39 13.00 8.90
N PHE A 8 10.51 14.32 9.08
CA PHE A 8 9.36 15.22 9.07
C PHE A 8 9.05 15.81 7.69
N ALA A 9 10.05 15.91 6.81
CA ALA A 9 9.84 16.50 5.51
C ALA A 9 9.10 15.54 4.57
N THR A 10 8.09 16.03 3.88
CA THR A 10 7.29 15.22 2.94
C THR A 10 8.16 14.59 1.85
N GLU A 11 9.12 15.36 1.34
CA GLU A 11 10.04 14.93 0.29
C GLU A 11 10.96 13.76 0.69
N ASP A 12 11.20 13.53 1.97
CA ASP A 12 11.97 12.39 2.46
C ASP A 12 11.23 11.05 2.29
N TYR A 13 9.94 11.11 1.95
CA TYR A 13 9.11 9.93 1.65
C TYR A 13 8.98 9.66 0.14
N ASN A 14 9.88 10.23 -0.68
CA ASN A 14 9.92 9.91 -2.10
C ASN A 14 10.43 8.49 -2.34
N ILE A 15 10.09 7.96 -3.51
CA ILE A 15 10.32 6.53 -3.81
C ILE A 15 11.80 6.13 -3.86
N LYS A 16 12.72 7.07 -4.17
CA LYS A 16 14.17 6.79 -4.15
C LYS A 16 14.70 6.63 -2.74
N GLU A 17 14.28 7.49 -1.82
CA GLU A 17 14.65 7.37 -0.40
C GLU A 17 14.08 6.08 0.20
N LEU A 18 12.82 5.77 -0.07
CA LEU A 18 12.20 4.53 0.40
C LEU A 18 12.88 3.27 -0.15
N ALA A 19 13.28 3.28 -1.43
CA ALA A 19 14.04 2.19 -2.03
C ALA A 19 15.47 2.09 -1.45
N ALA A 20 16.11 3.24 -1.19
CA ALA A 20 17.41 3.29 -0.54
C ALA A 20 17.37 2.73 0.89
N ASP A 21 16.33 2.99 1.64
CA ASP A 21 16.11 2.41 2.98
C ASP A 21 16.08 0.88 2.93
N VAL A 22 15.36 0.29 1.96
CA VAL A 22 15.32 -1.17 1.80
C VAL A 22 16.69 -1.72 1.46
N ALA A 23 17.41 -1.11 0.50
CA ALA A 23 18.77 -1.50 0.14
C ALA A 23 19.75 -1.34 1.32
N GLY A 24 19.57 -0.28 2.11
CA GLY A 24 20.31 -0.02 3.34
C GLY A 24 20.09 -1.06 4.42
N ILE A 25 18.85 -1.55 4.59
CA ILE A 25 18.51 -2.61 5.54
C ILE A 25 19.23 -3.92 5.16
N ILE A 26 19.23 -4.30 3.87
CA ILE A 26 19.96 -5.49 3.40
C ILE A 26 21.44 -5.40 3.76
N THR A 27 22.04 -4.26 3.47
CA THR A 27 23.46 -4.00 3.82
C THR A 27 23.70 -4.02 5.34
N ALA A 28 22.80 -3.45 6.14
CA ALA A 28 22.92 -3.42 7.60
C ALA A 28 22.77 -4.80 8.26
N LEU A 29 22.16 -5.76 7.54
CA LEU A 29 22.09 -7.15 7.96
C LEU A 29 23.28 -7.99 7.51
N ASP A 30 24.33 -7.36 6.93
CA ASP A 30 25.52 -8.00 6.35
C ASP A 30 25.18 -9.00 5.22
N GLU A 31 24.04 -8.78 4.51
CA GLU A 31 23.63 -9.59 3.36
C GLU A 31 24.03 -8.89 2.04
N GLU A 32 24.39 -9.68 1.04
CA GLU A 32 24.69 -9.19 -0.30
C GLU A 32 23.41 -8.83 -1.06
N SER A 33 22.41 -9.71 -0.96
CA SER A 33 21.10 -9.59 -1.61
C SER A 33 20.00 -10.25 -0.79
N ALA A 34 18.75 -10.00 -1.16
CA ALA A 34 17.59 -10.59 -0.48
C ALA A 34 16.38 -10.73 -1.41
N VAL A 35 15.47 -11.61 -1.04
CA VAL A 35 14.09 -11.60 -1.54
C VAL A 35 13.30 -10.59 -0.72
N ILE A 36 12.62 -9.68 -1.41
CA ILE A 36 11.82 -8.63 -0.76
C ILE A 36 10.34 -8.79 -1.04
N VAL A 37 9.51 -8.55 -0.02
CA VAL A 37 8.05 -8.64 -0.10
C VAL A 37 7.43 -7.36 0.42
N GLY A 38 6.54 -6.75 -0.35
CA GLY A 38 5.86 -5.52 0.04
C GLY A 38 4.34 -5.58 -0.15
N HIS A 39 3.60 -4.99 0.77
CA HIS A 39 2.14 -4.90 0.73
C HIS A 39 1.68 -3.44 0.70
N ASP A 40 0.61 -3.15 -0.03
CA ASP A 40 0.05 -1.80 -0.20
C ASP A 40 1.13 -0.83 -0.71
N TRP A 41 1.45 0.27 -0.02
CA TRP A 41 2.59 1.13 -0.35
C TRP A 41 3.94 0.43 -0.29
N GLY A 42 4.07 -0.64 0.49
CA GLY A 42 5.27 -1.48 0.47
C GLY A 42 5.51 -2.16 -0.88
N ALA A 43 4.46 -2.44 -1.68
CA ALA A 43 4.63 -3.02 -3.00
C ALA A 43 5.28 -2.04 -4.00
N PRO A 44 4.83 -0.79 -4.21
CA PRO A 44 5.59 0.21 -4.95
C PRO A 44 7.04 0.36 -4.48
N VAL A 45 7.29 0.32 -3.17
CA VAL A 45 8.66 0.42 -2.62
C VAL A 45 9.51 -0.74 -3.09
N VAL A 46 9.07 -2.00 -2.93
CA VAL A 46 9.87 -3.17 -3.34
C VAL A 46 10.03 -3.25 -4.86
N TRP A 47 9.01 -2.86 -5.65
CA TRP A 47 9.13 -2.79 -7.10
C TRP A 47 10.22 -1.80 -7.54
N HIS A 48 10.24 -0.61 -6.95
CA HIS A 48 11.26 0.39 -7.26
C HIS A 48 12.62 0.02 -6.70
N THR A 49 12.69 -0.69 -5.56
CA THR A 49 13.97 -1.22 -5.07
C THR A 49 14.56 -2.21 -6.05
N ALA A 50 13.78 -3.13 -6.61
CA ALA A 50 14.23 -4.08 -7.62
C ALA A 50 14.73 -3.39 -8.90
N LEU A 51 14.17 -2.24 -9.27
CA LEU A 51 14.58 -1.47 -10.43
C LEU A 51 15.82 -0.61 -10.18
N LEU A 52 15.93 0.00 -9.00
CA LEU A 52 16.99 0.97 -8.67
C LEU A 52 18.25 0.31 -8.07
N TYR A 53 18.11 -0.85 -7.44
CA TYR A 53 19.15 -1.63 -6.79
C TYR A 53 19.11 -3.10 -7.23
N PRO A 54 19.15 -3.39 -8.56
CA PRO A 54 18.90 -4.73 -9.07
C PRO A 54 19.90 -5.77 -8.54
N GLU A 55 21.13 -5.36 -8.22
CA GLU A 55 22.18 -6.22 -7.69
C GLU A 55 21.95 -6.69 -6.25
N LYS A 56 21.02 -6.04 -5.54
CA LYS A 56 20.68 -6.36 -4.14
C LYS A 56 19.43 -7.23 -4.01
N ILE A 57 18.74 -7.52 -5.12
CA ILE A 57 17.42 -8.17 -5.07
C ILE A 57 17.46 -9.49 -5.84
N ASP A 58 17.30 -10.60 -5.14
CA ASP A 58 17.24 -11.95 -5.71
C ASP A 58 15.88 -12.23 -6.35
N ALA A 59 14.81 -11.77 -5.71
CA ALA A 59 13.45 -11.89 -6.21
C ALA A 59 12.53 -10.88 -5.49
N VAL A 60 11.37 -10.59 -6.07
CA VAL A 60 10.45 -9.57 -5.53
C VAL A 60 9.01 -10.02 -5.54
N VAL A 61 8.30 -9.76 -4.47
CA VAL A 61 6.86 -10.05 -4.35
C VAL A 61 6.09 -8.79 -3.95
N GLY A 62 5.08 -8.44 -4.73
CA GLY A 62 4.13 -7.40 -4.37
C GLY A 62 2.77 -7.97 -4.00
N LEU A 63 2.22 -7.45 -2.90
CA LEU A 63 0.88 -7.78 -2.44
C LEU A 63 -0.03 -6.56 -2.64
N SER A 64 -1.20 -6.78 -3.22
CA SER A 64 -2.28 -5.80 -3.44
C SER A 64 -2.02 -4.76 -4.53
N VAL A 65 -0.82 -4.21 -4.67
CA VAL A 65 -0.52 -3.14 -5.64
C VAL A 65 0.45 -3.63 -6.70
N LEU A 66 -0.08 -3.79 -7.93
CA LEU A 66 0.70 -4.23 -9.09
C LEU A 66 1.62 -3.10 -9.59
N TYR A 67 2.83 -3.44 -10.06
CA TYR A 67 3.66 -2.50 -10.81
C TYR A 67 3.09 -2.31 -12.23
N GLY A 68 2.77 -1.07 -12.55
CA GLY A 68 2.20 -0.68 -13.84
C GLY A 68 3.16 0.13 -14.73
N GLY A 69 4.46 0.11 -14.40
CA GLY A 69 5.44 0.93 -15.10
C GLY A 69 5.45 2.40 -14.67
N ARG A 70 6.41 3.15 -15.18
CA ARG A 70 6.43 4.61 -15.07
C ARG A 70 5.39 5.19 -16.05
N SER A 71 4.53 6.09 -15.57
CA SER A 71 3.55 6.75 -16.44
C SER A 71 4.22 7.63 -17.50
N GLU A 72 3.67 7.65 -18.71
CA GLU A 72 4.17 8.50 -19.82
C GLU A 72 4.14 9.98 -19.45
N ASN A 73 3.10 10.39 -18.74
CA ASN A 73 2.93 11.77 -18.32
C ASN A 73 3.18 11.90 -16.81
N LYS A 74 3.76 13.02 -16.43
CA LYS A 74 3.89 13.38 -15.01
C LYS A 74 2.50 13.36 -14.36
N PRO A 75 2.33 12.64 -13.25
CA PRO A 75 1.09 12.70 -12.50
C PRO A 75 0.80 14.16 -12.10
N GLU A 76 -0.37 14.63 -12.45
CA GLU A 76 -0.81 15.90 -11.88
C GLU A 76 -0.80 15.74 -10.37
N ARG A 77 -0.33 16.75 -9.65
CA ARG A 77 -0.57 16.79 -8.20
C ARG A 77 -2.07 16.62 -8.03
N PRO A 78 -2.53 15.65 -7.22
CA PRO A 78 -3.94 15.63 -6.88
C PRO A 78 -4.29 17.03 -6.39
N VAL A 79 -5.12 17.71 -7.17
CA VAL A 79 -5.56 19.08 -6.86
C VAL A 79 -6.30 18.97 -5.52
N ARG A 80 -6.15 19.99 -4.69
CA ARG A 80 -7.04 20.17 -3.53
C ARG A 80 -8.46 19.89 -3.99
N GLN A 81 -9.11 18.93 -3.34
CA GLN A 81 -10.43 18.50 -3.73
C GLN A 81 -11.41 19.67 -3.68
N ASP A 82 -12.10 19.94 -4.78
CA ASP A 82 -13.20 20.89 -4.75
C ASP A 82 -14.22 20.41 -3.70
N PRO A 83 -14.73 21.28 -2.83
CA PRO A 83 -15.72 20.90 -1.84
C PRO A 83 -16.96 20.17 -2.39
N GLU A 84 -17.34 20.46 -3.63
CA GLU A 84 -18.50 19.85 -4.29
C GLU A 84 -18.19 18.55 -5.02
N ASP A 85 -16.89 18.21 -5.20
CA ASP A 85 -16.47 16.94 -5.79
C ASP A 85 -16.75 15.74 -4.88
N GLU A 86 -16.81 14.56 -5.48
CA GLU A 86 -16.88 13.31 -4.73
C GLU A 86 -15.61 13.12 -3.89
N PHE A 87 -15.78 12.77 -2.61
CA PHE A 87 -14.68 12.57 -1.68
C PHE A 87 -13.73 11.48 -2.17
N PHE A 88 -12.46 11.83 -2.30
CA PHE A 88 -11.39 10.90 -2.62
C PHE A 88 -10.25 11.02 -1.60
N TYR A 89 -9.96 9.93 -0.90
CA TYR A 89 -9.02 9.96 0.23
C TYR A 89 -7.61 10.42 -0.16
N ILE A 90 -7.13 10.11 -1.39
CA ILE A 90 -5.81 10.56 -1.85
C ILE A 90 -5.78 12.10 -1.97
N SER A 91 -6.84 12.71 -2.49
CA SER A 91 -6.97 14.17 -2.55
C SER A 91 -7.10 14.78 -1.16
N TYR A 92 -7.82 14.12 -0.25
CA TYR A 92 -7.94 14.52 1.15
C TYR A 92 -6.60 14.55 1.88
N PHE A 93 -5.66 13.68 1.50
CA PHE A 93 -4.32 13.61 2.08
C PHE A 93 -3.37 14.71 1.59
N GLN A 94 -3.72 15.46 0.53
CA GLN A 94 -2.78 16.43 -0.06
C GLN A 94 -2.57 17.68 0.78
N ASP A 95 -3.57 18.10 1.57
CA ASP A 95 -3.45 19.26 2.46
C ASP A 95 -2.77 18.84 3.77
N PRO A 96 -1.51 19.26 4.05
CA PRO A 96 -0.82 18.91 5.29
C PRO A 96 -1.59 19.32 6.54
N GLY A 97 -1.64 18.44 7.53
CA GLY A 97 -2.30 18.67 8.81
C GLY A 97 -3.80 18.38 8.82
N VAL A 98 -4.47 18.24 7.67
CA VAL A 98 -5.93 18.03 7.62
C VAL A 98 -6.31 16.58 7.99
N ALA A 99 -5.78 15.61 7.28
CA ALA A 99 -6.04 14.20 7.56
C ALA A 99 -5.35 13.78 8.87
N GLU A 100 -4.16 14.29 9.13
CA GLU A 100 -3.42 14.06 10.37
C GLU A 100 -4.24 14.46 11.59
N ALA A 101 -4.82 15.66 11.59
CA ALA A 101 -5.61 16.14 12.71
C ALA A 101 -6.85 15.27 12.99
N GLU A 102 -7.51 14.76 11.95
CA GLU A 102 -8.63 13.83 12.10
C GLU A 102 -8.16 12.48 12.67
N PHE A 103 -7.07 11.92 12.14
CA PHE A 103 -6.60 10.58 12.47
C PHE A 103 -5.93 10.52 13.84
N ASP A 104 -5.15 11.54 14.18
CA ASP A 104 -4.49 11.66 15.47
C ASP A 104 -5.50 11.91 16.61
N ALA A 105 -6.65 12.53 16.31
CA ALA A 105 -7.72 12.74 17.28
C ALA A 105 -8.42 11.43 17.68
N ASP A 106 -8.59 10.50 16.75
CA ASP A 106 -9.25 9.21 17.01
C ASP A 106 -8.62 8.06 16.20
N PRO A 107 -7.40 7.64 16.55
CA PRO A 107 -6.71 6.53 15.87
C PRO A 107 -7.45 5.20 16.01
N GLU A 108 -8.21 4.99 17.09
CA GLU A 108 -8.96 3.77 17.30
C GLU A 108 -10.13 3.65 16.33
N ALA A 109 -10.92 4.71 16.19
CA ALA A 109 -12.02 4.74 15.22
C ALA A 109 -11.50 4.58 13.79
N LEU A 110 -10.40 5.27 13.43
CA LEU A 110 -9.80 5.14 12.11
C LEU A 110 -9.41 3.69 11.82
N ILE A 111 -8.59 3.09 12.68
CA ILE A 111 -8.03 1.75 12.43
C ILE A 111 -9.15 0.70 12.42
N ALA A 112 -10.06 0.74 13.38
CA ALA A 112 -11.16 -0.23 13.46
C ALA A 112 -12.08 -0.14 12.24
N ARG A 113 -12.52 1.05 11.87
CA ARG A 113 -13.42 1.28 10.74
C ARG A 113 -12.75 0.97 9.39
N LEU A 114 -11.50 1.43 9.20
CA LEU A 114 -10.75 1.17 7.97
C LEU A 114 -10.50 -0.32 7.77
N TYR A 115 -10.11 -1.04 8.82
CA TYR A 115 -9.82 -2.46 8.73
C TYR A 115 -11.09 -3.29 8.51
N ALA A 116 -12.18 -2.93 9.15
CA ALA A 116 -13.48 -3.56 8.93
C ALA A 116 -14.00 -3.32 7.51
N SER A 117 -13.95 -2.08 7.01
CA SER A 117 -14.43 -1.72 5.67
C SER A 117 -13.62 -2.37 4.54
N ARG A 118 -12.40 -2.83 4.82
CA ARG A 118 -11.50 -3.52 3.88
C ARG A 118 -11.46 -5.03 4.09
N SER A 119 -12.34 -5.56 4.95
CA SER A 119 -12.44 -6.98 5.26
C SER A 119 -13.79 -7.52 4.81
N PRO A 120 -13.85 -8.22 3.67
CA PRO A 120 -15.09 -8.79 3.16
C PRO A 120 -15.81 -9.64 4.22
N GLY A 121 -17.13 -9.51 4.29
CA GLY A 121 -17.95 -10.23 5.25
C GLY A 121 -17.97 -9.66 6.67
N THR A 122 -17.20 -8.63 6.98
CA THR A 122 -17.29 -7.93 8.26
C THR A 122 -18.48 -6.98 8.25
N PRO A 123 -19.48 -7.16 9.14
CA PRO A 123 -20.62 -6.26 9.19
C PRO A 123 -20.25 -4.92 9.80
N VAL A 124 -20.73 -3.87 9.15
CA VAL A 124 -20.55 -2.49 9.62
C VAL A 124 -21.88 -1.77 9.69
N HIS A 125 -22.03 -0.85 10.62
CA HIS A 125 -23.14 0.09 10.64
C HIS A 125 -23.05 1.06 9.44
N PRO A 126 -24.17 1.66 8.99
CA PRO A 126 -24.12 2.72 8.00
C PRO A 126 -23.14 3.85 8.42
N PRO A 127 -22.41 4.45 7.47
CA PRO A 127 -21.53 5.57 7.79
C PRO A 127 -22.34 6.77 8.30
N GLU A 128 -21.73 7.58 9.16
CA GLU A 128 -22.34 8.81 9.68
C GLU A 128 -22.48 9.88 8.57
N ILE A 129 -21.50 9.94 7.65
CA ILE A 129 -21.53 10.80 6.47
C ILE A 129 -21.88 9.96 5.25
N THR A 130 -23.07 10.18 4.70
CA THR A 130 -23.57 9.53 3.47
C THR A 130 -23.52 10.44 2.25
N ASP A 131 -23.34 11.75 2.44
CA ASP A 131 -23.09 12.69 1.36
C ASP A 131 -21.71 12.40 0.73
N ALA A 132 -21.70 12.09 -0.57
CA ALA A 132 -20.49 11.72 -1.27
C ALA A 132 -19.52 12.90 -1.44
N ARG A 133 -20.00 14.17 -1.35
CA ARG A 133 -19.16 15.36 -1.58
C ARG A 133 -18.12 15.59 -0.47
N ALA A 134 -16.98 16.10 -0.87
CA ALA A 134 -15.87 16.36 0.04
C ALA A 134 -16.22 17.32 1.18
N ILE A 135 -17.06 18.32 0.91
CA ILE A 135 -17.52 19.32 1.89
C ILE A 135 -18.22 18.71 3.11
N ALA A 136 -18.78 17.51 2.98
CA ALA A 136 -19.53 16.89 4.07
C ALA A 136 -18.67 16.43 5.25
N GLY A 137 -17.34 16.41 5.12
CA GLY A 137 -16.41 16.12 6.20
C GLY A 137 -15.32 15.09 5.88
N GLY A 138 -14.54 14.74 6.90
CA GLY A 138 -13.38 13.85 6.81
C GLY A 138 -13.69 12.38 6.52
N TRP A 139 -12.67 11.55 6.63
CA TRP A 139 -12.75 10.15 6.18
C TRP A 139 -13.33 9.18 7.21
N ILE A 140 -12.99 9.34 8.49
CA ILE A 140 -13.40 8.38 9.55
C ILE A 140 -14.92 8.18 9.55
N LYS A 141 -15.68 9.26 9.49
CA LYS A 141 -17.16 9.22 9.51
C LYS A 141 -17.80 8.72 8.22
N ARG A 142 -17.05 8.60 7.15
CA ARG A 142 -17.46 7.96 5.89
C ARG A 142 -17.27 6.45 5.90
N LEU A 143 -16.48 5.94 6.84
CA LEU A 143 -16.32 4.51 7.08
C LEU A 143 -17.37 4.05 8.08
N GLY A 144 -18.03 2.93 7.80
CA GLY A 144 -18.97 2.32 8.74
C GLY A 144 -18.27 1.85 10.00
N GLU A 145 -18.89 2.05 11.14
CA GLU A 145 -18.42 1.49 12.40
C GLU A 145 -18.64 -0.02 12.42
N PRO A 146 -17.63 -0.84 12.76
CA PRO A 146 -17.78 -2.28 12.78
C PRO A 146 -18.72 -2.73 13.90
N VAL A 147 -19.63 -3.67 13.58
CA VAL A 147 -20.46 -4.35 14.59
C VAL A 147 -19.59 -5.22 15.49
N HIS A 148 -18.54 -5.78 14.92
CA HIS A 148 -17.43 -6.47 15.60
C HIS A 148 -16.18 -6.36 14.72
N LEU A 149 -15.02 -6.50 15.31
CA LEU A 149 -13.76 -6.50 14.56
C LEU A 149 -13.71 -7.66 13.56
N PRO A 150 -12.97 -7.50 12.43
CA PRO A 150 -12.69 -8.61 11.53
C PRO A 150 -12.08 -9.80 12.28
N ALA A 151 -12.39 -11.02 11.86
CA ALA A 151 -11.94 -12.23 12.55
C ALA A 151 -10.42 -12.35 12.73
N TRP A 152 -9.65 -11.73 11.82
CA TRP A 152 -8.19 -11.71 11.86
C TRP A 152 -7.61 -10.62 12.76
N LEU A 153 -8.41 -9.66 13.26
CA LEU A 153 -7.98 -8.54 14.11
C LEU A 153 -8.54 -8.71 15.53
N SER A 154 -7.72 -9.11 16.46
CA SER A 154 -8.12 -9.16 17.86
C SER A 154 -8.15 -7.75 18.50
N GLU A 155 -8.91 -7.59 19.59
CA GLU A 155 -8.87 -6.35 20.39
C GLU A 155 -7.45 -6.02 20.90
N ARG A 156 -6.65 -7.05 21.19
CA ARG A 156 -5.27 -6.87 21.61
C ARG A 156 -4.43 -6.25 20.49
N ASP A 157 -4.61 -6.73 19.25
CA ASP A 157 -3.87 -6.23 18.09
C ASP A 157 -4.32 -4.81 17.73
N LEU A 158 -5.63 -4.54 17.82
CA LEU A 158 -6.14 -3.18 17.63
C LEU A 158 -5.52 -2.21 18.65
N LYS A 159 -5.52 -2.56 19.94
CA LYS A 159 -4.89 -1.75 21.00
C LYS A 159 -3.40 -1.54 20.75
N TYR A 160 -2.71 -2.55 20.25
CA TYR A 160 -1.30 -2.42 19.88
C TYR A 160 -1.11 -1.42 18.75
N TYR A 161 -1.84 -1.56 17.63
CA TYR A 161 -1.78 -0.58 16.53
C TYR A 161 -2.09 0.84 17.01
N VAL A 162 -3.16 1.02 17.76
CA VAL A 162 -3.54 2.33 18.33
C VAL A 162 -2.40 2.90 19.18
N SER A 163 -1.77 2.07 20.01
CA SER A 163 -0.67 2.52 20.87
C SER A 163 0.55 2.98 20.07
N GLU A 164 0.86 2.33 18.94
CA GLU A 164 1.98 2.70 18.09
C GLU A 164 1.68 3.98 17.30
N PHE A 165 0.48 4.09 16.71
CA PHE A 165 0.09 5.30 15.99
C PHE A 165 -0.07 6.53 16.89
N ARG A 166 -0.46 6.36 18.15
CA ARG A 166 -0.44 7.46 19.13
C ARG A 166 0.96 8.00 19.41
N LYS A 167 2.01 7.20 19.20
CA LYS A 167 3.41 7.63 19.38
C LYS A 167 3.97 8.26 18.12
N SER A 168 3.67 7.70 16.96
CA SER A 168 4.25 8.12 15.67
C SER A 168 3.42 9.16 14.93
N GLY A 169 2.12 9.27 15.24
CA GLY A 169 1.16 9.98 14.39
C GLY A 169 0.92 9.27 13.06
N PHE A 170 0.13 9.89 12.20
CA PHE A 170 -0.19 9.37 10.86
C PHE A 170 0.53 10.11 9.73
N GLU A 171 1.23 11.20 10.02
CA GLU A 171 1.88 12.06 9.03
C GLU A 171 2.81 11.29 8.09
N GLY A 172 3.71 10.46 8.63
CA GLY A 172 4.64 9.68 7.82
C GLY A 172 3.94 8.76 6.83
N GLY A 173 2.85 8.07 7.26
CA GLY A 173 2.06 7.23 6.36
C GLY A 173 1.31 8.00 5.28
N ILE A 174 0.85 9.21 5.59
CA ILE A 174 0.16 10.09 4.65
C ILE A 174 1.15 10.69 3.64
N ASN A 175 2.39 10.96 4.03
CA ASN A 175 3.41 11.54 3.15
C ASN A 175 3.76 10.67 1.94
N TYR A 176 3.57 9.35 1.99
CA TYR A 176 3.69 8.48 0.82
C TYR A 176 2.80 8.94 -0.35
N TYR A 177 1.59 9.41 -0.06
CA TYR A 177 0.61 9.85 -1.06
C TYR A 177 0.92 11.24 -1.64
N ARG A 178 1.80 12.03 -1.03
CA ARG A 178 2.13 13.40 -1.42
C ARG A 178 3.27 13.49 -2.43
N ASN A 179 3.98 12.40 -2.69
CA ASN A 179 5.19 12.38 -3.49
C ASN A 179 5.01 11.94 -4.95
N GLY A 180 3.78 11.70 -5.43
CA GLY A 180 3.56 11.14 -6.76
C GLY A 180 4.24 11.92 -7.90
N ALA A 181 4.13 13.25 -7.92
CA ALA A 181 4.78 14.09 -8.93
C ALA A 181 6.32 14.11 -8.76
N LEU A 182 6.81 14.18 -7.53
CA LEU A 182 8.24 14.14 -7.22
C LEU A 182 8.84 12.78 -7.59
N ASN A 183 8.17 11.68 -7.27
CA ASN A 183 8.58 10.34 -7.66
C ASN A 183 8.79 10.23 -9.17
N TRP A 184 7.87 10.78 -9.95
CA TRP A 184 7.99 10.79 -11.40
C TRP A 184 9.20 11.63 -11.88
N GLU A 185 9.43 12.80 -11.28
CA GLU A 185 10.58 13.67 -11.61
C GLU A 185 11.93 13.02 -11.29
N LEU A 186 11.98 12.31 -10.17
CA LEU A 186 13.22 11.70 -9.66
C LEU A 186 13.60 10.40 -10.38
N THR A 187 12.68 9.79 -11.15
CA THR A 187 12.89 8.47 -11.77
C THR A 187 12.83 8.46 -13.30
N PRO A 188 13.46 9.42 -14.02
CA PRO A 188 13.43 9.42 -15.49
C PRO A 188 14.12 8.19 -16.08
N GLU A 189 15.10 7.62 -15.39
CA GLU A 189 15.83 6.41 -15.79
C GLU A 189 14.97 5.15 -15.81
N LEU A 190 13.80 5.18 -15.18
CA LEU A 190 12.87 4.03 -15.15
C LEU A 190 11.89 4.03 -16.33
N ASP A 191 12.00 4.99 -17.26
CA ASP A 191 11.15 5.00 -18.44
C ASP A 191 11.42 3.76 -19.31
N GLY A 192 10.36 2.98 -19.58
CA GLY A 192 10.46 1.71 -20.29
C GLY A 192 11.25 0.58 -19.60
N SER A 193 11.70 0.81 -18.37
CA SER A 193 12.43 -0.22 -17.59
C SER A 193 11.52 -1.35 -17.15
N LYS A 194 12.11 -2.56 -17.07
CA LYS A 194 11.43 -3.76 -16.58
C LYS A 194 12.15 -4.33 -15.36
N ILE A 195 11.37 -4.91 -14.46
CA ILE A 195 11.90 -5.69 -13.34
C ILE A 195 12.51 -6.98 -13.89
N GLN A 196 13.80 -7.18 -13.63
CA GLN A 196 14.58 -8.30 -14.17
C GLN A 196 14.52 -9.55 -13.30
N GLN A 197 14.31 -9.36 -12.01
CA GLN A 197 14.29 -10.42 -11.02
C GLN A 197 13.02 -11.27 -11.15
N PRO A 198 13.08 -12.55 -10.74
CA PRO A 198 11.87 -13.35 -10.54
C PRO A 198 10.85 -12.58 -9.69
N ALA A 199 9.63 -12.49 -10.20
CA ALA A 199 8.58 -11.69 -9.57
C ALA A 199 7.28 -12.45 -9.38
N LEU A 200 6.59 -12.20 -8.26
CA LEU A 200 5.26 -12.71 -7.98
C LEU A 200 4.35 -11.55 -7.57
N PHE A 201 3.12 -11.55 -8.06
CA PHE A 201 2.08 -10.65 -7.61
C PHE A 201 0.91 -11.42 -7.01
N ILE A 202 0.46 -11.02 -5.81
CA ILE A 202 -0.70 -11.61 -5.14
C ILE A 202 -1.66 -10.49 -4.73
N ALA A 203 -2.95 -10.64 -5.05
CA ALA A 203 -3.98 -9.71 -4.63
C ALA A 203 -5.24 -10.44 -4.17
N GLY A 204 -6.06 -9.78 -3.38
CA GLY A 204 -7.41 -10.26 -3.08
C GLY A 204 -8.37 -9.93 -4.22
N GLU A 205 -9.27 -10.85 -4.55
CA GLU A 205 -10.32 -10.64 -5.55
C GLU A 205 -11.23 -9.44 -5.23
N LEU A 206 -11.46 -9.21 -3.94
CA LEU A 206 -12.31 -8.14 -3.43
C LEU A 206 -11.52 -6.90 -2.97
N ASP A 207 -10.24 -6.85 -3.33
CA ASP A 207 -9.41 -5.68 -3.03
C ASP A 207 -9.87 -4.47 -3.87
N ILE A 208 -10.14 -3.37 -3.20
CA ILE A 208 -10.59 -2.13 -3.86
C ILE A 208 -9.54 -1.52 -4.80
N VAL A 209 -8.26 -1.83 -4.58
CA VAL A 209 -7.15 -1.35 -5.44
C VAL A 209 -7.27 -1.97 -6.83
N ASN A 210 -7.70 -3.23 -6.90
CA ASN A 210 -7.81 -3.98 -8.15
C ASN A 210 -9.25 -4.07 -8.70
N ARG A 211 -10.19 -3.43 -8.09
CA ARG A 211 -11.64 -3.33 -8.37
C ARG A 211 -12.15 -4.10 -9.59
N GLY A 212 -12.52 -5.36 -9.38
CA GLY A 212 -13.19 -6.19 -10.41
C GLY A 212 -12.28 -6.62 -11.57
N ALA A 213 -10.99 -6.35 -11.51
CA ALA A 213 -10.05 -6.89 -12.47
C ALA A 213 -9.96 -8.42 -12.32
N THR A 214 -9.98 -9.12 -13.43
CA THR A 214 -9.72 -10.55 -13.46
C THR A 214 -8.21 -10.82 -13.39
N GLN A 215 -7.84 -12.07 -13.06
CA GLN A 215 -6.44 -12.48 -13.06
C GLN A 215 -5.80 -12.26 -14.44
N ASP A 216 -6.48 -12.62 -15.52
CA ASP A 216 -5.99 -12.44 -16.90
C ASP A 216 -5.72 -10.96 -17.23
N GLU A 217 -6.58 -10.05 -16.78
CA GLU A 217 -6.38 -8.61 -16.95
C GLU A 217 -5.18 -8.09 -16.17
N LEU A 218 -4.96 -8.58 -14.96
CA LEU A 218 -3.78 -8.22 -14.17
C LEU A 218 -2.50 -8.80 -14.78
N GLU A 219 -2.53 -10.02 -15.28
CA GLU A 219 -1.40 -10.63 -16.01
C GLU A 219 -1.06 -9.81 -17.27
N LEU A 220 -2.08 -9.42 -18.05
CA LEU A 220 -1.88 -8.60 -19.23
C LEU A 220 -1.27 -7.22 -18.92
N ARG A 221 -1.70 -6.60 -17.80
CA ARG A 221 -1.12 -5.33 -17.33
C ARG A 221 0.31 -5.49 -16.82
N ALA A 222 0.64 -6.62 -16.21
CA ALA A 222 1.96 -6.88 -15.66
C ALA A 222 3.01 -7.18 -16.74
N GLN A 223 2.66 -7.98 -17.75
CA GLN A 223 3.57 -8.49 -18.76
C GLN A 223 4.57 -7.47 -19.35
N PRO A 224 4.20 -6.23 -19.69
CA PRO A 224 5.15 -5.27 -20.24
C PRO A 224 6.26 -4.84 -19.29
N HIS A 225 6.09 -5.05 -17.99
CA HIS A 225 6.91 -4.46 -16.92
C HIS A 225 7.83 -5.45 -16.21
N PHE A 226 7.77 -6.73 -16.58
CA PHE A 226 8.58 -7.78 -15.96
C PHE A 226 9.27 -8.63 -17.02
N GLU A 227 10.50 -9.07 -16.76
CA GLU A 227 11.19 -10.07 -17.59
C GLU A 227 10.91 -11.49 -17.11
N ASP A 228 10.80 -11.72 -15.80
CA ASP A 228 10.55 -13.03 -15.20
C ASP A 228 9.37 -12.98 -14.21
N LEU A 229 8.15 -12.78 -14.73
CA LEU A 229 6.93 -12.84 -13.94
C LEU A 229 6.51 -14.29 -13.73
N ARG A 230 6.71 -14.81 -12.52
CA ARG A 230 6.40 -16.21 -12.15
C ARG A 230 4.92 -16.46 -11.88
N GLY A 231 4.15 -15.42 -11.59
CA GLY A 231 2.71 -15.54 -11.40
C GLY A 231 2.02 -14.23 -11.03
N VAL A 232 0.73 -14.23 -11.34
CA VAL A 232 -0.25 -13.27 -10.84
C VAL A 232 -1.37 -14.09 -10.20
N VAL A 233 -1.65 -13.89 -8.93
CA VAL A 233 -2.63 -14.68 -8.18
C VAL A 233 -3.69 -13.78 -7.58
N LEU A 234 -4.95 -14.04 -7.91
CA LEU A 234 -6.09 -13.47 -7.21
C LEU A 234 -6.63 -14.49 -6.19
N GLN A 235 -6.61 -14.12 -4.91
CA GLN A 235 -7.16 -14.94 -3.83
C GLN A 235 -8.68 -14.72 -3.73
N PRO A 236 -9.49 -15.77 -3.97
CA PRO A 236 -10.95 -15.64 -3.99
C PRO A 236 -11.53 -15.17 -2.64
N GLY A 237 -12.44 -14.20 -2.69
CA GLY A 237 -13.13 -13.70 -1.49
C GLY A 237 -12.27 -12.88 -0.52
N ILE A 238 -10.99 -12.65 -0.84
CA ILE A 238 -10.06 -11.90 0.01
C ILE A 238 -10.05 -10.44 -0.40
N GLY A 239 -9.97 -9.56 0.59
CA GLY A 239 -9.85 -8.11 0.38
C GLY A 239 -8.40 -7.65 0.34
N HIS A 240 -8.19 -6.42 0.82
CA HIS A 240 -6.91 -5.72 0.69
C HIS A 240 -5.75 -6.32 1.51
N ARG A 241 -6.03 -7.04 2.60
CA ARG A 241 -4.99 -7.48 3.56
C ARG A 241 -4.75 -8.98 3.46
N ASN A 242 -4.20 -9.42 2.33
CA ASN A 242 -3.95 -10.83 1.99
C ASN A 242 -3.33 -11.62 3.14
N GLN A 243 -2.20 -11.12 3.65
CA GLN A 243 -1.39 -11.78 4.67
C GLN A 243 -2.08 -11.89 6.03
N GLN A 244 -3.16 -11.12 6.25
CA GLN A 244 -3.93 -11.12 7.49
C GLN A 244 -5.27 -11.82 7.33
N GLN A 245 -5.91 -11.70 6.17
CA GLN A 245 -7.21 -12.31 5.88
C GLN A 245 -7.08 -13.77 5.46
N ALA A 246 -5.99 -14.13 4.78
CA ALA A 246 -5.69 -15.48 4.30
C ALA A 246 -4.22 -15.85 4.54
N PRO A 247 -3.74 -15.90 5.80
CA PRO A 247 -2.32 -16.11 6.10
C PRO A 247 -1.80 -17.44 5.60
N GLU A 248 -2.59 -18.51 5.71
CA GLU A 248 -2.19 -19.86 5.28
C GLU A 248 -1.97 -19.92 3.76
N ASP A 249 -2.90 -19.37 2.98
CA ASP A 249 -2.81 -19.37 1.53
C ASP A 249 -1.71 -18.42 1.03
N THR A 250 -1.62 -17.23 1.61
CA THR A 250 -0.55 -16.28 1.28
C THR A 250 0.84 -16.85 1.58
N ASN A 251 1.01 -17.48 2.75
CA ASN A 251 2.27 -18.13 3.11
C ASN A 251 2.59 -19.32 2.17
N ARG A 252 1.60 -20.12 1.79
CA ARG A 252 1.80 -21.21 0.83
C ARG A 252 2.31 -20.67 -0.50
N LEU A 253 1.70 -19.64 -1.06
CA LEU A 253 2.12 -19.02 -2.31
C LEU A 253 3.54 -18.46 -2.23
N LEU A 254 3.88 -17.79 -1.13
CA LEU A 254 5.24 -17.28 -0.89
C LEU A 254 6.27 -18.43 -0.81
N ILE A 255 5.98 -19.49 -0.08
CA ILE A 255 6.89 -20.65 0.08
C ILE A 255 7.07 -21.38 -1.25
N GLU A 256 6.00 -21.57 -2.04
CA GLU A 256 6.07 -22.15 -3.37
C GLU A 256 6.93 -21.30 -4.31
N PHE A 257 6.75 -19.98 -4.29
CA PHE A 257 7.57 -19.05 -5.06
C PHE A 257 9.04 -19.12 -4.66
N LEU A 258 9.36 -19.05 -3.36
CA LEU A 258 10.73 -19.17 -2.86
C LEU A 258 11.37 -20.52 -3.26
N GLY A 259 10.62 -21.60 -3.20
CA GLY A 259 11.08 -22.93 -3.65
C GLY A 259 11.37 -23.02 -5.15
N SER A 260 10.80 -22.11 -5.96
CA SER A 260 11.02 -22.05 -7.42
C SER A 260 12.26 -21.27 -7.83
N LEU A 261 12.93 -20.59 -6.89
CA LEU A 261 14.12 -19.77 -7.15
C LEU A 261 15.42 -20.58 -7.22
N ASN A 262 15.39 -21.85 -6.84
CA ASN A 262 16.54 -22.78 -6.80
C ASN A 262 16.71 -23.54 -8.13
#